data_3eaed8eec16f1f3ec9ee5edc2379bd23
#
_entry.id   3eaed8eec16f1f3ec9ee5edc2379bd23
#
_cell.length_a   1.000
_cell.length_b   1.000
_cell.length_c   1.000
_cell.angle_alpha   90.00
_cell.angle_beta   90.00
_cell.angle_gamma   90.00
#
_symmetry.space_group_name_H-M   'P 1'
#
loop_
_entity.id
_entity.type
_entity.pdbx_description
1 polymer ?
#
loop_
_entity_poly.entity_id
_entity_poly.type
_entity_poly.pdbx_seq_one_letter_code
_entity_poly.pdbx_strand_id
1 'polypeptide(L)'
;YWQTFLKDLRIATSYKLQFVFSILSIFVSIFFIFIFSTLFESSDNQILDKYGGSYFNFLFIGFITAEITFLFLNTMPNKVREYQMTGVFEELIMSGRKEIEVILSSLLYPIFFQFFRLFCYWLALILADIDLGFINAIGFYSLVAFLLFSISLIGISLLSTAITITYKSPGIINRLYLSVTSVLSGVAF
;
A
#
# COMPACT_ATOMS: atom_id res chain seq x y z
N TYR A 1 -4.65 21.19 1.99
CA TYR A 1 -4.55 19.79 2.43
C TYR A 1 -5.93 19.22 2.82
N TRP A 2 -6.65 19.82 3.78
CA TRP A 2 -7.95 19.32 4.25
C TRP A 2 -9.04 19.31 3.17
N GLN A 3 -9.11 20.35 2.36
CA GLN A 3 -10.08 20.44 1.25
C GLN A 3 -9.82 19.37 0.17
N THR A 4 -8.55 19.06 -0.12
CA THR A 4 -8.17 18.00 -1.07
C THR A 4 -8.62 16.63 -0.54
N PHE A 5 -8.37 16.37 0.74
CA PHE A 5 -8.82 15.15 1.40
C PHE A 5 -10.35 14.99 1.37
N LEU A 6 -11.10 16.04 1.73
CA LEU A 6 -12.57 16.01 1.68
C LEU A 6 -13.12 15.80 0.28
N LYS A 7 -12.48 16.40 -0.74
CA LYS A 7 -12.82 16.20 -2.14
C LYS A 7 -12.67 14.72 -2.53
N ASP A 8 -11.51 14.13 -2.26
CA ASP A 8 -11.23 12.74 -2.61
C ASP A 8 -12.13 11.76 -1.84
N LEU A 9 -12.42 12.04 -0.59
CA LEU A 9 -13.36 11.27 0.22
C LEU A 9 -14.79 11.35 -0.34
N ARG A 10 -15.25 12.52 -0.75
CA ARG A 10 -16.57 12.69 -1.39
C ARG A 10 -16.66 11.94 -2.72
N ILE A 11 -15.59 11.99 -3.51
CA ILE A 11 -15.51 11.25 -4.78
C ILE A 11 -15.63 9.75 -4.49
N ALA A 12 -14.83 9.23 -3.56
CA ALA A 12 -14.86 7.80 -3.21
C ALA A 12 -16.21 7.33 -2.68
N THR A 13 -16.88 8.13 -1.85
CA THR A 13 -18.22 7.79 -1.32
C THR A 13 -19.34 7.96 -2.37
N SER A 14 -19.15 8.81 -3.37
CA SER A 14 -20.09 8.97 -4.46
C SER A 14 -20.15 7.74 -5.37
N TYR A 15 -19.02 7.06 -5.55
CA TYR A 15 -18.92 5.80 -6.29
C TYR A 15 -19.21 4.60 -5.40
N LYS A 16 -20.45 4.44 -4.96
CA LYS A 16 -20.89 3.40 -4.01
C LYS A 16 -20.42 1.98 -4.40
N LEU A 17 -20.53 1.63 -5.68
CA LEU A 17 -20.11 0.34 -6.20
C LEU A 17 -18.59 0.11 -6.00
N GLN A 18 -17.77 1.07 -6.34
CA GLN A 18 -16.33 0.99 -6.16
C GLN A 18 -15.94 0.88 -4.68
N PHE A 19 -16.66 1.60 -3.81
CA PHE A 19 -16.43 1.52 -2.36
C PHE A 19 -16.79 0.12 -1.82
N VAL A 20 -17.94 -0.44 -2.22
CA VAL A 20 -18.35 -1.80 -1.84
C VAL A 20 -17.34 -2.84 -2.33
N PHE A 21 -16.88 -2.76 -3.59
CA PHE A 21 -15.86 -3.65 -4.11
C PHE A 21 -14.51 -3.50 -3.40
N SER A 22 -14.15 -2.30 -2.96
CA SER A 22 -12.94 -2.08 -2.18
C SER A 22 -13.02 -2.78 -0.81
N ILE A 23 -14.18 -2.77 -0.16
CA ILE A 23 -14.38 -3.51 1.09
C ILE A 23 -14.40 -5.02 0.82
N LEU A 24 -15.11 -5.46 -0.21
CA LEU A 24 -15.16 -6.88 -0.59
C LEU A 24 -13.77 -7.44 -0.89
N SER A 25 -12.91 -6.65 -1.54
CA SER A 25 -11.52 -7.05 -1.83
C SER A 25 -10.71 -7.37 -0.57
N ILE A 26 -11.01 -6.74 0.58
CA ILE A 26 -10.37 -7.01 1.85
C ILE A 26 -10.65 -8.46 2.28
N PHE A 27 -11.91 -8.86 2.26
CA PHE A 27 -12.32 -10.22 2.64
C PHE A 27 -11.75 -11.26 1.67
N VAL A 28 -11.80 -10.98 0.37
CA VAL A 28 -11.22 -11.84 -0.66
C VAL A 28 -9.72 -12.02 -0.44
N SER A 29 -8.98 -10.96 -0.13
CA SER A 29 -7.54 -11.05 0.14
C SER A 29 -7.22 -11.92 1.36
N ILE A 30 -7.96 -11.74 2.47
CA ILE A 30 -7.78 -12.56 3.67
C ILE A 30 -8.09 -14.05 3.36
N PHE A 31 -9.17 -14.31 2.62
CA PHE A 31 -9.56 -15.65 2.22
C PHE A 31 -8.48 -16.34 1.38
N PHE A 32 -7.87 -15.62 0.43
CA PHE A 32 -6.76 -16.14 -0.36
C PHE A 32 -5.54 -16.45 0.52
N ILE A 33 -5.14 -15.54 1.41
CA ILE A 33 -4.02 -15.78 2.33
C ILE A 33 -4.28 -17.02 3.19
N PHE A 34 -5.51 -17.17 3.68
CA PHE A 34 -5.90 -18.34 4.49
C PHE A 34 -5.79 -19.65 3.69
N ILE A 35 -6.34 -19.71 2.47
CA ILE A 35 -6.22 -20.90 1.61
C ILE A 35 -4.75 -21.22 1.33
N PHE A 36 -3.95 -20.22 0.93
CA PHE A 36 -2.54 -20.44 0.66
C PHE A 36 -1.79 -20.93 1.91
N SER A 37 -2.11 -20.40 3.07
CA SER A 37 -1.47 -20.83 4.31
C SER A 37 -1.77 -22.30 4.61
N THR A 38 -3.02 -22.75 4.46
CA THR A 38 -3.41 -24.14 4.70
C THR A 38 -2.79 -25.12 3.72
N LEU A 39 -2.58 -24.71 2.46
CA LEU A 39 -1.94 -25.55 1.45
C LEU A 39 -0.46 -25.81 1.74
N PHE A 40 0.23 -24.84 2.34
CA PHE A 40 1.68 -24.90 2.61
C PHE A 40 2.03 -25.29 4.05
N GLU A 41 1.08 -25.28 4.97
CA GLU A 41 1.28 -25.65 6.37
C GLU A 41 1.67 -27.13 6.56
N SER A 42 1.32 -27.99 5.59
CA SER A 42 1.66 -29.42 5.58
C SER A 42 3.12 -29.72 5.18
N SER A 43 3.86 -28.76 4.67
CA SER A 43 5.27 -28.92 4.39
C SER A 43 6.08 -28.61 5.66
N ASP A 44 6.80 -29.63 6.14
CA ASP A 44 7.65 -29.63 7.35
C ASP A 44 8.75 -28.53 7.23
N ASN A 45 8.40 -27.32 7.56
CA ASN A 45 9.25 -26.15 7.34
C ASN A 45 9.93 -25.72 8.63
N GLN A 46 11.03 -26.40 9.01
CA GLN A 46 11.94 -25.99 10.09
C GLN A 46 12.42 -24.52 9.99
N ILE A 47 12.25 -23.91 8.81
CA ILE A 47 12.61 -22.51 8.56
C ILE A 47 11.58 -21.56 9.20
N LEU A 48 10.31 -21.97 9.29
CA LEU A 48 9.22 -21.13 9.80
C LEU A 48 9.21 -21.00 11.33
N ASP A 49 9.73 -21.99 12.04
CA ASP A 49 9.90 -21.94 13.50
C ASP A 49 10.77 -20.73 13.93
N LYS A 50 11.69 -20.33 13.06
CA LYS A 50 12.55 -19.15 13.23
C LYS A 50 11.80 -17.83 13.13
N TYR A 51 10.66 -17.80 12.44
CA TYR A 51 9.86 -16.60 12.13
C TYR A 51 8.50 -16.56 12.84
N GLY A 52 8.32 -17.33 13.91
CA GLY A 52 7.10 -17.33 14.72
C GLY A 52 6.09 -18.43 14.41
N GLY A 53 6.52 -19.51 13.76
CA GLY A 53 5.82 -20.80 13.72
C GLY A 53 4.58 -20.90 12.82
N SER A 54 3.98 -19.81 12.38
CA SER A 54 2.78 -19.85 11.54
C SER A 54 3.07 -19.32 10.13
N TYR A 55 2.84 -20.17 9.13
CA TYR A 55 2.96 -19.80 7.73
C TYR A 55 1.98 -18.67 7.36
N PHE A 56 0.81 -18.65 7.98
CA PHE A 56 -0.18 -17.59 7.83
C PHE A 56 0.40 -16.23 8.23
N ASN A 57 1.06 -16.12 9.39
CA ASN A 57 1.64 -14.87 9.87
C ASN A 57 2.71 -14.34 8.91
N PHE A 58 3.55 -15.22 8.37
CA PHE A 58 4.57 -14.87 7.39
C PHE A 58 3.94 -14.31 6.11
N LEU A 59 2.96 -15.01 5.52
CA LEU A 59 2.26 -14.56 4.32
C LEU A 59 1.52 -13.26 4.56
N PHE A 60 0.87 -13.11 5.71
CA PHE A 60 0.10 -11.91 6.04
C PHE A 60 0.97 -10.66 6.17
N ILE A 61 2.12 -10.76 6.83
CA ILE A 61 3.10 -9.67 6.93
C ILE A 61 3.64 -9.30 5.55
N GLY A 62 3.99 -10.30 4.74
CA GLY A 62 4.44 -10.10 3.37
C GLY A 62 3.38 -9.39 2.51
N PHE A 63 2.13 -9.80 2.62
CA PHE A 63 1.02 -9.18 1.92
C PHE A 63 0.80 -7.71 2.32
N ILE A 64 0.76 -7.39 3.62
CA ILE A 64 0.65 -6.01 4.10
C ILE A 64 1.80 -5.16 3.59
N THR A 65 3.03 -5.67 3.64
CA THR A 65 4.22 -4.97 3.15
C THR A 65 4.12 -4.69 1.65
N ALA A 66 3.66 -5.66 0.86
CA ALA A 66 3.44 -5.51 -0.57
C ALA A 66 2.35 -4.46 -0.87
N GLU A 67 1.22 -4.47 -0.15
CA GLU A 67 0.16 -3.47 -0.31
C GLU A 67 0.64 -2.05 -0.02
N ILE A 68 1.39 -1.87 1.06
CA ILE A 68 1.96 -0.55 1.42
C ILE A 68 2.95 -0.08 0.36
N THR A 69 3.81 -0.99 -0.12
CA THR A 69 4.74 -0.70 -1.21
C THR A 69 3.99 -0.25 -2.47
N PHE A 70 2.97 -1.00 -2.87
CA PHE A 70 2.16 -0.69 -4.04
C PHE A 70 1.45 0.67 -3.90
N LEU A 71 0.90 0.96 -2.72
CA LEU A 71 0.25 2.23 -2.43
C LEU A 71 1.22 3.41 -2.62
N PHE A 72 2.35 3.40 -1.94
CA PHE A 72 3.29 4.52 -2.01
C PHE A 72 3.86 4.70 -3.42
N LEU A 73 4.25 3.62 -4.09
CA LEU A 73 4.87 3.71 -5.41
C LEU A 73 3.90 4.19 -6.50
N ASN A 74 2.63 3.79 -6.44
CA ASN A 74 1.71 4.06 -7.54
C ASN A 74 0.83 5.29 -7.32
N THR A 75 0.53 5.66 -6.08
CA THR A 75 -0.46 6.71 -5.80
C THR A 75 -0.01 8.07 -6.30
N MET A 76 1.21 8.50 -5.95
CA MET A 76 1.70 9.84 -6.35
C MET A 76 1.77 10.00 -7.87
N PRO A 77 2.48 9.13 -8.62
CA PRO A 77 2.62 9.33 -10.06
C PRO A 77 1.28 9.23 -10.79
N ASN A 78 0.39 8.33 -10.37
CA ASN A 78 -0.91 8.18 -11.00
C ASN A 78 -1.82 9.39 -10.72
N LYS A 79 -1.84 9.92 -9.50
CA LYS A 79 -2.61 11.11 -9.16
C LYS A 79 -2.12 12.36 -9.89
N VAL A 80 -0.81 12.55 -9.97
CA VAL A 80 -0.25 13.66 -10.74
C VAL A 80 -0.60 13.53 -12.22
N ARG A 81 -0.54 12.33 -12.76
CA ARG A 81 -0.96 12.08 -14.14
C ARG A 81 -2.44 12.36 -14.36
N GLU A 82 -3.30 11.96 -13.44
CA GLU A 82 -4.73 12.27 -13.46
C GLU A 82 -4.96 13.79 -13.47
N TYR A 83 -4.26 14.54 -12.61
CA TYR A 83 -4.35 16.00 -12.56
C TYR A 83 -3.85 16.67 -13.84
N GLN A 84 -2.78 16.14 -14.47
CA GLN A 84 -2.31 16.62 -15.77
C GLN A 84 -3.33 16.37 -16.89
N MET A 85 -3.99 15.21 -16.89
CA MET A 85 -4.97 14.86 -17.92
C MET A 85 -6.27 15.68 -17.78
N THR A 86 -6.62 16.08 -16.57
CA THR A 86 -7.83 16.88 -16.29
C THR A 86 -7.57 18.39 -16.30
N GLY A 87 -6.30 18.83 -16.47
CA GLY A 87 -5.92 20.24 -16.39
C GLY A 87 -5.88 20.83 -14.98
N VAL A 88 -6.29 20.04 -13.98
CA VAL A 88 -6.31 20.48 -12.56
C VAL A 88 -4.91 20.78 -12.03
N PHE A 89 -3.87 20.10 -12.55
CA PHE A 89 -2.49 20.32 -12.13
C PHE A 89 -2.03 21.77 -12.41
N GLU A 90 -2.29 22.27 -13.61
CA GLU A 90 -1.95 23.63 -14.02
C GLU A 90 -2.75 24.66 -13.21
N GLU A 91 -4.03 24.44 -13.00
CA GLU A 91 -4.90 25.31 -12.21
C GLU A 91 -4.40 25.43 -10.75
N LEU A 92 -3.97 24.31 -10.14
CA LEU A 92 -3.44 24.31 -8.78
C LEU A 92 -2.11 25.06 -8.67
N ILE A 93 -1.23 24.96 -9.67
CA ILE A 93 0.02 25.72 -9.71
C ILE A 93 -0.26 27.22 -9.92
N MET A 94 -1.18 27.57 -10.84
CA MET A 94 -1.56 28.95 -11.07
C MET A 94 -2.22 29.61 -9.84
N SER A 95 -2.82 28.82 -8.95
CA SER A 95 -3.34 29.31 -7.66
C SER A 95 -2.25 29.63 -6.62
N GLY A 96 -0.97 29.54 -6.98
CA GLY A 96 0.18 29.86 -6.12
C GLY A 96 0.62 28.72 -5.20
N ARG A 97 0.13 27.50 -5.39
CA ARG A 97 0.57 26.33 -4.63
C ARG A 97 1.86 25.76 -5.21
N LYS A 98 2.75 25.32 -4.33
CA LYS A 98 3.98 24.62 -4.75
C LYS A 98 3.62 23.22 -5.25
N GLU A 99 4.29 22.75 -6.31
CA GLU A 99 4.10 21.42 -6.88
C GLU A 99 4.20 20.30 -5.83
N ILE A 100 5.18 20.42 -4.94
CA ILE A 100 5.39 19.45 -3.85
C ILE A 100 4.19 19.38 -2.89
N GLU A 101 3.52 20.50 -2.63
CA GLU A 101 2.34 20.53 -1.77
C GLU A 101 1.15 19.83 -2.43
N VAL A 102 1.00 20.00 -3.74
CA VAL A 102 -0.03 19.32 -4.53
C VAL A 102 0.21 17.81 -4.51
N ILE A 103 1.44 17.38 -4.74
CA ILE A 103 1.85 15.97 -4.74
C ILE A 103 1.61 15.34 -3.36
N LEU A 104 2.10 15.97 -2.30
CA LEU A 104 1.95 15.43 -0.93
C LEU A 104 0.49 15.42 -0.48
N SER A 105 -0.31 16.42 -0.88
CA SER A 105 -1.74 16.43 -0.54
C SER A 105 -2.52 15.28 -1.17
N SER A 106 -2.07 14.76 -2.32
CA SER A 106 -2.71 13.63 -3.00
C SER A 106 -2.56 12.30 -2.25
N LEU A 107 -1.63 12.21 -1.31
CA LEU A 107 -1.43 11.01 -0.49
C LEU A 107 -2.37 10.91 0.72
N LEU A 108 -2.96 12.01 1.17
CA LEU A 108 -3.71 12.03 2.43
C LEU A 108 -4.88 11.03 2.44
N TYR A 109 -5.68 11.02 1.38
CA TYR A 109 -6.80 10.10 1.26
C TYR A 109 -6.35 8.63 1.13
N PRO A 110 -5.42 8.27 0.23
CA PRO A 110 -4.92 6.89 0.12
C PRO A 110 -4.28 6.35 1.40
N ILE A 111 -3.52 7.17 2.11
CA ILE A 111 -2.93 6.78 3.42
C ILE A 111 -4.04 6.53 4.44
N PHE A 112 -5.01 7.44 4.55
CA PHE A 112 -6.15 7.25 5.45
C PHE A 112 -6.93 5.97 5.13
N PHE A 113 -7.21 5.73 3.84
CA PHE A 113 -7.91 4.52 3.41
C PHE A 113 -7.09 3.25 3.67
N GLN A 114 -5.77 3.32 3.57
CA GLN A 114 -4.90 2.19 3.92
C GLN A 114 -4.95 1.85 5.41
N PHE A 115 -4.94 2.85 6.29
CA PHE A 115 -5.15 2.61 7.72
C PHE A 115 -6.52 1.99 8.01
N PHE A 116 -7.57 2.44 7.32
CA PHE A 116 -8.89 1.82 7.40
C PHE A 116 -8.88 0.36 6.96
N ARG A 117 -8.19 0.03 5.86
CA ARG A 117 -8.02 -1.37 5.41
C ARG A 117 -7.27 -2.21 6.43
N LEU A 118 -6.17 -1.73 6.97
CA LEU A 118 -5.41 -2.43 8.02
C LEU A 118 -6.28 -2.70 9.25
N PHE A 119 -7.10 -1.74 9.64
CA PHE A 119 -8.06 -1.91 10.72
C PHE A 119 -9.11 -2.99 10.39
N CYS A 120 -9.64 -3.01 9.17
CA CYS A 120 -10.56 -4.05 8.72
C CYS A 120 -9.90 -5.44 8.69
N TYR A 121 -8.63 -5.55 8.26
CA TYR A 121 -7.87 -6.79 8.33
C TYR A 121 -7.74 -7.28 9.77
N TRP A 122 -7.33 -6.40 10.67
CA TRP A 122 -7.20 -6.73 12.09
C TRP A 122 -8.52 -7.21 12.70
N LEU A 123 -9.62 -6.53 12.40
CA LEU A 123 -10.95 -6.90 12.88
C LEU A 123 -11.41 -8.25 12.31
N ALA A 124 -11.18 -8.51 11.03
CA ALA A 124 -11.53 -9.76 10.38
C ALA A 124 -10.75 -10.96 10.97
N LEU A 125 -9.47 -10.77 11.32
CA LEU A 125 -8.65 -11.81 11.96
C LEU A 125 -9.11 -12.13 13.39
N ILE A 126 -9.52 -11.12 14.15
CA ILE A 126 -10.12 -11.34 15.48
C ILE A 126 -11.43 -12.14 15.36
N LEU A 127 -12.28 -11.79 14.40
CA LEU A 127 -13.54 -12.50 14.18
C LEU A 127 -13.36 -13.94 13.71
N ALA A 128 -12.24 -14.23 13.04
CA ALA A 128 -11.88 -15.57 12.60
C ALA A 128 -11.15 -16.39 13.68
N ASP A 129 -10.94 -15.81 14.87
CA ASP A 129 -10.20 -16.42 16.00
C ASP A 129 -8.79 -16.93 15.62
N ILE A 130 -8.15 -16.20 14.68
CA ILE A 130 -6.80 -16.51 14.21
C ILE A 130 -5.79 -15.88 15.17
N ASP A 131 -4.94 -16.70 15.75
CA ASP A 131 -3.90 -16.22 16.67
C ASP A 131 -2.84 -15.36 15.94
N LEU A 132 -2.78 -14.09 16.34
CA LEU A 132 -1.84 -13.12 15.80
C LEU A 132 -0.58 -13.08 16.67
N GLY A 133 0.11 -14.19 16.81
CA GLY A 133 1.32 -14.31 17.63
C GLY A 133 2.39 -13.25 17.33
N PHE A 134 2.40 -12.68 16.12
CA PHE A 134 3.34 -11.62 15.75
C PHE A 134 3.02 -10.26 16.39
N ILE A 135 1.77 -10.00 16.85
CA ILE A 135 1.44 -8.73 17.51
C ILE A 135 2.26 -8.55 18.79
N ASN A 136 2.51 -9.62 19.52
CA ASN A 136 3.34 -9.59 20.72
C ASN A 136 4.83 -9.33 20.40
N ALA A 137 5.25 -9.59 19.16
CA ALA A 137 6.60 -9.31 18.68
C ALA A 137 6.77 -7.87 18.11
N ILE A 138 5.69 -7.10 17.99
CA ILE A 138 5.76 -5.70 17.54
C ILE A 138 6.36 -4.86 18.68
N GLY A 139 7.68 -4.68 18.60
CA GLY A 139 8.45 -3.83 19.52
C GLY A 139 8.80 -2.48 18.89
N PHE A 140 9.48 -1.64 19.67
CA PHE A 140 9.96 -0.34 19.21
C PHE A 140 10.80 -0.43 17.93
N TYR A 141 11.64 -1.45 17.79
CA TYR A 141 12.50 -1.66 16.61
C TYR A 141 11.69 -1.93 15.34
N SER A 142 10.62 -2.70 15.40
CA SER A 142 9.75 -2.94 14.24
C SER A 142 9.02 -1.68 13.80
N LEU A 143 8.62 -0.82 14.73
CA LEU A 143 8.00 0.47 14.41
C LEU A 143 9.01 1.39 13.73
N VAL A 144 10.24 1.47 14.23
CA VAL A 144 11.32 2.26 13.59
C VAL A 144 11.63 1.74 12.19
N ALA A 145 11.75 0.41 12.02
CA ALA A 145 11.97 -0.21 10.71
C ALA A 145 10.85 0.11 9.72
N PHE A 146 9.60 0.06 10.17
CA PHE A 146 8.43 0.39 9.36
C PHE A 146 8.43 1.87 8.93
N LEU A 147 8.80 2.79 9.83
CA LEU A 147 8.91 4.21 9.49
C LEU A 147 10.02 4.46 8.47
N LEU A 148 11.20 3.87 8.66
CA LEU A 148 12.32 4.00 7.70
C LEU A 148 11.95 3.42 6.34
N PHE A 149 11.28 2.27 6.31
CA PHE A 149 10.76 1.67 5.08
C PHE A 149 9.77 2.60 4.36
N SER A 150 8.81 3.18 5.07
CA SER A 150 7.82 4.11 4.51
C SER A 150 8.48 5.38 3.94
N ILE A 151 9.46 5.95 4.64
CA ILE A 151 10.22 7.12 4.17
C ILE A 151 10.99 6.78 2.89
N SER A 152 11.63 5.61 2.82
CA SER A 152 12.33 5.15 1.61
C SER A 152 11.39 5.03 0.41
N LEU A 153 10.18 4.46 0.61
CA LEU A 153 9.18 4.34 -0.44
C LEU A 153 8.67 5.70 -0.94
N ILE A 154 8.50 6.67 -0.04
CA ILE A 154 8.13 8.05 -0.41
C ILE A 154 9.21 8.65 -1.31
N GLY A 155 10.49 8.47 -0.99
CA GLY A 155 11.60 8.95 -1.81
C GLY A 155 11.56 8.40 -3.24
N ILE A 156 11.38 7.09 -3.40
CA ILE A 156 11.27 6.43 -4.71
C ILE A 156 10.01 6.92 -5.45
N SER A 157 8.91 7.07 -4.74
CA SER A 157 7.66 7.57 -5.31
C SER A 157 7.77 9.01 -5.83
N LEU A 158 8.49 9.88 -5.12
CA LEU A 158 8.79 11.25 -5.58
C LEU A 158 9.63 11.25 -6.85
N LEU A 159 10.66 10.40 -6.94
CA LEU A 159 11.44 10.24 -8.17
C LEU A 159 10.57 9.77 -9.34
N SER A 160 9.71 8.76 -9.12
CA SER A 160 8.76 8.29 -10.11
C SER A 160 7.79 9.37 -10.55
N THR A 161 7.33 10.21 -9.61
CA THR A 161 6.45 11.34 -9.90
C THR A 161 7.14 12.41 -10.73
N ALA A 162 8.38 12.75 -10.43
CA ALA A 162 9.17 13.72 -11.21
C ALA A 162 9.31 13.28 -12.67
N ILE A 163 9.60 11.99 -12.90
CA ILE A 163 9.65 11.43 -14.27
C ILE A 163 8.25 11.45 -14.92
N THR A 164 7.20 11.17 -14.17
CA THR A 164 5.83 11.23 -14.70
C THR A 164 5.46 12.64 -15.14
N ILE A 165 5.87 13.68 -14.42
CA ILE A 165 5.64 15.07 -14.80
C ILE A 165 6.33 15.38 -16.14
N THR A 166 7.58 14.95 -16.30
CA THR A 166 8.40 15.25 -17.47
C THR A 166 7.99 14.45 -18.70
N TYR A 167 7.86 13.14 -18.54
CA TYR A 167 7.64 12.20 -19.67
C TYR A 167 6.19 11.78 -19.84
N LYS A 168 5.29 12.25 -18.99
CA LYS A 168 3.84 11.95 -19.03
C LYS A 168 3.53 10.44 -18.99
N SER A 169 4.45 9.62 -18.48
CA SER A 169 4.33 8.17 -18.42
C SER A 169 4.47 7.68 -16.98
N PRO A 170 3.35 7.43 -16.29
CA PRO A 170 3.37 6.98 -14.91
C PRO A 170 3.89 5.54 -14.79
N GLY A 171 4.58 5.25 -13.69
CA GLY A 171 4.90 3.90 -13.29
C GLY A 171 6.10 3.24 -13.98
N ILE A 172 6.90 3.94 -14.78
CA ILE A 172 8.12 3.37 -15.39
C ILE A 172 9.10 2.92 -14.30
N ILE A 173 9.44 3.83 -13.38
CA ILE A 173 10.36 3.52 -12.27
C ILE A 173 9.75 2.45 -11.36
N ASN A 174 8.44 2.52 -11.10
CA ASN A 174 7.77 1.58 -10.22
C ASN A 174 7.85 0.15 -10.76
N ARG A 175 7.68 -0.03 -12.07
CA ARG A 175 7.85 -1.35 -12.72
C ARG A 175 9.29 -1.85 -12.62
N LEU A 176 10.27 -0.98 -12.85
CA LEU A 176 11.68 -1.33 -12.69
C LEU A 176 12.00 -1.71 -11.24
N TYR A 177 11.53 -0.90 -10.27
CA TYR A 177 11.72 -1.18 -8.86
C TYR A 177 11.09 -2.53 -8.45
N LEU A 178 9.84 -2.78 -8.83
CA LEU A 178 9.16 -4.04 -8.53
C LEU A 178 9.84 -5.24 -9.20
N SER A 179 10.33 -5.09 -10.44
CA SER A 179 11.07 -6.16 -11.11
C SER A 179 12.40 -6.47 -10.42
N VAL A 180 13.16 -5.44 -10.04
CA VAL A 180 14.43 -5.62 -9.32
C VAL A 180 14.20 -6.24 -7.95
N THR A 181 13.22 -5.73 -7.20
CA THR A 181 12.90 -6.28 -5.87
C THR A 181 12.37 -7.71 -5.95
N SER A 182 11.56 -8.07 -6.94
CA SER A 182 11.06 -9.45 -7.10
C SER A 182 12.19 -10.44 -7.39
N VAL A 183 13.17 -10.05 -8.19
CA VAL A 183 14.35 -10.88 -8.45
C VAL A 183 15.23 -11.00 -7.20
N LEU A 184 15.50 -9.88 -6.51
CA LEU A 184 16.36 -9.88 -5.32
C LEU A 184 15.71 -10.59 -4.11
N SER A 185 14.39 -10.58 -4.02
CA SER A 185 13.65 -11.27 -2.95
C SER A 185 13.47 -12.78 -3.19
N GLY A 186 13.94 -13.30 -4.33
CA GLY A 186 13.83 -14.72 -4.65
C GLY A 186 12.42 -15.18 -5.05
N VAL A 187 11.47 -14.25 -5.25
CA VAL A 187 10.10 -14.59 -5.69
C VAL A 187 10.09 -15.13 -7.13
N ALA A 188 11.13 -14.86 -7.91
CA ALA A 188 11.26 -15.31 -9.29
C ALA A 188 11.96 -16.68 -9.43
N PHE A 189 12.38 -17.29 -8.34
CA PHE A 189 13.02 -18.61 -8.25
C PHE A 189 12.28 -19.46 -7.18
#